data_70f1d72802c70595b364d3e3ef82091b
#
_entry.id   70f1d72802c70595b364d3e3ef82091b
#
_cell.length_a   1.000
_cell.length_b   1.000
_cell.length_c   1.000
_cell.angle_alpha   90.00
_cell.angle_beta   90.00
_cell.angle_gamma   90.00
#
_symmetry.space_group_name_H-M   'P 1'
#
loop_
_entity.id
_entity.type
_entity.pdbx_description
1 polymer ?
#
loop_
_entity_poly.entity_id
_entity_poly.type
_entity_poly.pdbx_seq_one_letter_code
_entity_poly.pdbx_strand_id
1 'polypeptide(L)'
;MIKIAVYGKGGIGKSTVTGNLAAAFASLGKRVIQIGCDPKADSTINLLGGEPVMPVMNYLREHDDEPESIEEISKEGYGGVLCIETGGPTPGLGCAGRGIITTFSLLEDLKLFEKYKPDVVLY
;
A
#
# COMPACT_ATOMS: atom_id res chain seq x y z
N MET A 1 -10.11 13.61 -5.06
CA MET A 1 -9.43 12.52 -4.33
C MET A 1 -9.03 12.98 -2.93
N ILE A 2 -9.42 12.22 -1.93
CA ILE A 2 -9.08 12.50 -0.53
C ILE A 2 -7.89 11.64 -0.14
N LYS A 3 -6.87 12.25 0.47
CA LYS A 3 -5.70 11.53 0.96
C LYS A 3 -5.70 11.58 2.49
N ILE A 4 -5.66 10.43 3.13
CA ILE A 4 -5.67 10.31 4.58
C ILE A 4 -4.43 9.55 5.04
N ALA A 5 -3.62 10.20 5.87
CA ALA A 5 -2.46 9.56 6.47
C ALA A 5 -2.78 9.24 7.94
N VAL A 6 -2.50 8.01 8.35
CA VAL A 6 -2.72 7.56 9.73
C VAL A 6 -1.37 7.46 10.43
N TYR A 7 -1.19 8.27 11.46
CA TYR A 7 0.06 8.34 12.22
C TYR A 7 -0.08 7.68 13.58
N GLY A 8 1.03 7.23 14.12
CA GLY A 8 1.09 6.70 15.47
C GLY A 8 2.26 5.75 15.64
N LYS A 9 2.52 5.37 16.89
CA LYS A 9 3.56 4.39 17.20
C LYS A 9 3.10 2.98 16.79
N GLY A 10 4.06 2.10 16.51
CA GLY A 10 3.76 0.70 16.28
C GLY A 10 3.02 0.08 17.48
N GLY A 11 2.11 -0.84 17.21
CA GLY A 11 1.39 -1.57 18.25
C GLY A 11 0.18 -0.88 18.85
N ILE A 12 -0.19 0.32 18.37
CA ILE A 12 -1.37 1.05 18.91
C ILE A 12 -2.63 0.89 18.06
N GLY A 13 -2.60 0.02 17.05
CA GLY A 13 -3.78 -0.26 16.24
C GLY A 13 -3.92 0.57 14.97
N LYS A 14 -2.86 1.18 14.47
CA LYS A 14 -2.89 1.95 13.21
C LYS A 14 -3.42 1.14 12.04
N SER A 15 -2.89 -0.07 11.85
CA SER A 15 -3.29 -0.92 10.73
C SER A 15 -4.75 -1.33 10.84
N THR A 16 -5.23 -1.60 12.05
CA THR A 16 -6.63 -1.93 12.30
C THR A 16 -7.54 -0.76 11.95
N VAL A 17 -7.19 0.45 12.40
CA VAL A 17 -7.97 1.65 12.10
C VAL A 17 -7.98 1.94 10.60
N THR A 18 -6.81 1.88 9.95
CA THR A 18 -6.70 2.14 8.52
C THR A 18 -7.49 1.13 7.70
N GLY A 19 -7.38 -0.16 8.05
CA GLY A 19 -8.14 -1.22 7.38
C GLY A 19 -9.65 -1.05 7.53
N ASN A 20 -10.10 -0.68 8.72
CA ASN A 20 -11.53 -0.44 8.96
C ASN A 20 -12.04 0.77 8.19
N LEU A 21 -11.23 1.84 8.10
CA LEU A 21 -11.58 3.01 7.29
C LEU A 21 -11.69 2.63 5.81
N ALA A 22 -10.73 1.87 5.30
CA ALA A 22 -10.75 1.42 3.91
C ALA A 22 -12.00 0.60 3.62
N ALA A 23 -12.34 -0.33 4.50
CA ALA A 23 -13.54 -1.16 4.36
C ALA A 23 -14.81 -0.31 4.41
N ALA A 24 -14.88 0.67 5.31
CA ALA A 24 -16.03 1.55 5.44
C ALA A 24 -16.23 2.39 4.17
N PHE A 25 -15.18 3.00 3.64
CA PHE A 25 -15.28 3.76 2.39
C PHE A 25 -15.68 2.88 1.22
N ALA A 26 -15.13 1.69 1.13
CA ALA A 26 -15.49 0.73 0.08
C ALA A 26 -16.97 0.35 0.18
N SER A 27 -17.48 0.17 1.40
CA SER A 27 -18.90 -0.14 1.62
C SER A 27 -19.83 1.00 1.18
N LEU A 28 -19.30 2.22 1.14
CA LEU A 28 -20.03 3.39 0.62
C LEU A 28 -19.92 3.54 -0.89
N GLY A 29 -19.33 2.56 -1.57
CA GLY A 29 -19.17 2.59 -3.02
C GLY A 29 -17.97 3.44 -3.49
N LYS A 30 -17.07 3.80 -2.59
CA LYS A 30 -15.89 4.59 -2.95
C LYS A 30 -14.78 3.69 -3.48
N ARG A 31 -13.98 4.22 -4.41
CA ARG A 31 -12.77 3.54 -4.89
C ARG A 31 -11.63 3.89 -3.96
N VAL A 32 -11.06 2.89 -3.31
CA VAL A 32 -10.08 3.08 -2.24
C VAL A 32 -8.77 2.41 -2.60
N ILE A 33 -7.67 3.13 -2.36
CA ILE A 33 -6.32 2.56 -2.38
C ILE A 33 -5.77 2.66 -0.97
N GLN A 34 -5.25 1.55 -0.44
CA GLN A 34 -4.53 1.56 0.83
C GLN A 34 -3.07 1.19 0.58
N ILE A 35 -2.17 2.07 1.00
CA ILE A 35 -0.72 1.88 0.86
C ILE A 35 -0.15 1.66 2.25
N GLY A 36 0.29 0.45 2.53
CA GLY A 36 0.93 0.12 3.80
C GLY A 36 2.37 0.58 3.84
N CYS A 37 2.78 1.16 4.96
CA CYS A 37 4.14 1.66 5.14
C CYS A 37 4.89 0.93 6.26
N ASP A 38 4.31 -0.14 6.80
CA ASP A 38 4.91 -0.94 7.87
C ASP A 38 6.05 -1.78 7.29
N PRO A 39 7.23 -1.81 7.93
CA PRO A 39 8.31 -2.70 7.51
C PRO A 39 7.94 -4.18 7.46
N LYS A 40 6.96 -4.62 8.24
CA LYS A 40 6.46 -5.99 8.22
C LYS A 40 5.59 -6.28 7.00
N ALA A 41 5.15 -5.25 6.29
CA ALA A 41 4.35 -5.35 5.07
C ALA A 41 3.05 -6.14 5.27
N ASP A 42 2.38 -5.95 6.40
CA ASP A 42 1.15 -6.65 6.74
C ASP A 42 -0.03 -5.72 7.05
N SER A 43 0.10 -4.42 6.74
CA SER A 43 -0.94 -3.42 7.03
C SER A 43 -2.26 -3.70 6.31
N THR A 44 -2.20 -4.33 5.15
CA THR A 44 -3.37 -4.63 4.32
C THR A 44 -3.86 -6.06 4.44
N ILE A 45 -3.22 -6.88 5.28
CA ILE A 45 -3.44 -8.33 5.30
C ILE A 45 -4.88 -8.72 5.66
N ASN A 46 -5.54 -7.95 6.51
CA ASN A 46 -6.94 -8.23 6.87
C ASN A 46 -7.90 -7.96 5.72
N LEU A 47 -7.61 -6.97 4.88
CA LEU A 47 -8.39 -6.68 3.68
C LEU A 47 -8.21 -7.78 2.62
N LEU A 48 -7.09 -8.47 2.67
CA LEU A 48 -6.73 -9.52 1.71
C LEU A 48 -7.09 -10.93 2.20
N GLY A 49 -7.81 -11.04 3.31
CA GLY A 49 -8.22 -12.34 3.84
C GLY A 49 -7.06 -13.16 4.38
N GLY A 50 -6.00 -12.50 4.85
CA GLY A 50 -4.82 -13.18 5.38
C GLY A 50 -3.74 -13.48 4.36
N GLU A 51 -3.96 -13.19 3.07
CA GLU A 51 -2.97 -13.40 2.02
C GLU A 51 -2.12 -12.14 1.83
N PRO A 52 -0.79 -12.25 1.82
CA PRO A 52 0.07 -11.08 1.63
C PRO A 52 0.09 -10.62 0.16
N VAL A 53 0.38 -9.34 -0.03
CA VAL A 53 0.70 -8.79 -1.35
C VAL A 53 2.22 -8.63 -1.44
N MET A 54 2.77 -8.73 -2.65
CA MET A 54 4.20 -8.52 -2.88
C MET A 54 4.58 -7.08 -2.51
N PRO A 55 5.40 -6.85 -1.47
CA PRO A 55 5.85 -5.51 -1.14
C PRO A 55 6.71 -4.91 -2.25
N VAL A 56 6.57 -3.61 -2.48
CA VAL A 56 7.30 -2.92 -3.54
C VAL A 56 8.81 -3.07 -3.38
N MET A 57 9.32 -2.86 -2.17
CA MET A 57 10.75 -2.96 -1.93
C MET A 57 11.29 -4.38 -2.12
N ASN A 58 10.48 -5.39 -1.80
CA ASN A 58 10.85 -6.78 -2.06
C ASN A 58 10.92 -7.07 -3.55
N TYR A 59 9.94 -6.56 -4.31
CA TYR A 59 9.94 -6.72 -5.76
C TYR A 59 11.22 -6.13 -6.38
N LEU A 60 11.56 -4.91 -5.97
CA LEU A 60 12.75 -4.22 -6.49
C LEU A 60 14.06 -4.94 -6.13
N ARG A 61 14.10 -5.61 -4.98
CA ARG A 61 15.29 -6.39 -4.58
C ARG A 61 15.42 -7.71 -5.36
N GLU A 62 14.29 -8.33 -5.67
CA GLU A 62 14.27 -9.64 -6.35
C GLU A 62 14.39 -9.54 -7.88
N HIS A 63 14.07 -8.37 -8.43
CA HIS A 63 14.10 -8.13 -9.87
C HIS A 63 15.04 -6.98 -10.19
N ASP A 64 15.76 -7.09 -11.30
CA ASP A 64 16.67 -6.02 -11.74
C ASP A 64 15.91 -4.82 -12.31
N ASP A 65 14.68 -5.03 -12.77
CA ASP A 65 13.85 -3.99 -13.39
C ASP A 65 12.67 -3.64 -12.51
N GLU A 66 12.12 -2.44 -12.72
CA GLU A 66 10.88 -2.01 -12.09
C GLU A 66 9.69 -2.81 -12.65
N PRO A 67 8.60 -2.97 -11.87
CA PRO A 67 7.41 -3.65 -12.39
C PRO A 67 6.84 -2.89 -13.59
N GLU A 68 6.38 -3.64 -14.59
CA GLU A 68 5.78 -3.05 -15.79
C GLU A 68 4.35 -2.60 -15.56
N SER A 69 3.67 -3.20 -14.58
CA SER A 69 2.30 -2.87 -14.28
C SER A 69 2.04 -2.93 -12.78
N ILE A 70 0.97 -2.26 -12.38
CA ILE A 70 0.58 -2.18 -10.96
C ILE A 70 0.14 -3.55 -10.41
N GLU A 71 -0.33 -4.45 -11.25
CA GLU A 71 -0.79 -5.78 -10.84
C GLU A 71 0.31 -6.61 -10.20
N GLU A 72 1.57 -6.33 -10.53
CA GLU A 72 2.70 -7.06 -9.98
C GLU A 72 2.98 -6.72 -8.52
N ILE A 73 2.55 -5.55 -8.05
CA ILE A 73 2.82 -5.05 -6.70
C ILE A 73 1.54 -4.63 -5.96
N SER A 74 0.40 -5.04 -6.46
CA SER A 74 -0.88 -4.71 -5.82
C SER A 74 -1.80 -5.92 -5.82
N LYS A 75 -2.79 -5.89 -4.94
CA LYS A 75 -3.81 -6.92 -4.87
C LYS A 75 -5.12 -6.30 -4.45
N GLU A 76 -6.19 -6.72 -5.09
CA GLU A 76 -7.51 -6.23 -4.74
C GLU A 76 -8.07 -7.04 -3.58
N GLY A 77 -8.52 -6.34 -2.54
CA GLY A 77 -9.05 -6.95 -1.33
C GLY A 77 -10.52 -6.65 -1.13
N TYR A 78 -10.95 -6.66 0.12
CA TYR A 78 -12.34 -6.46 0.51
C TYR A 78 -12.95 -5.23 -0.16
N GLY A 79 -14.13 -5.40 -0.73
CA GLY A 79 -14.88 -4.29 -1.33
C GLY A 79 -14.21 -3.65 -2.54
N GLY A 80 -13.20 -4.28 -3.11
CA GLY A 80 -12.45 -3.71 -4.23
C GLY A 80 -11.31 -2.76 -3.82
N VAL A 81 -10.96 -2.72 -2.53
CA VAL A 81 -9.82 -1.90 -2.06
C VAL A 81 -8.54 -2.40 -2.71
N LEU A 82 -7.83 -1.52 -3.39
CA LEU A 82 -6.53 -1.86 -3.96
C LEU A 82 -5.46 -1.73 -2.87
N CYS A 83 -4.81 -2.83 -2.57
CA CYS A 83 -3.83 -2.92 -1.49
C CYS A 83 -2.40 -2.93 -2.04
N ILE A 84 -1.55 -2.07 -1.49
CA ILE A 84 -0.15 -1.95 -1.85
C ILE A 84 0.66 -1.89 -0.55
N GLU A 85 1.77 -2.61 -0.49
CA GLU A 85 2.70 -2.56 0.64
C GLU A 85 4.05 -2.06 0.18
N THR A 86 4.61 -1.09 0.91
CA THR A 86 5.96 -0.62 0.63
C THR A 86 7.00 -1.66 1.02
N GLY A 87 6.83 -2.27 2.18
CA GLY A 87 7.82 -3.20 2.73
C GLY A 87 8.91 -2.50 3.53
N GLY A 88 9.80 -3.29 4.08
CA GLY A 88 10.90 -2.80 4.88
C GLY A 88 12.11 -2.38 4.06
N PRO A 89 12.99 -1.56 4.62
CA PRO A 89 14.24 -1.19 3.96
C PRO A 89 15.17 -2.41 3.86
N THR A 90 16.10 -2.36 2.90
CA THR A 90 17.16 -3.34 2.85
C THR A 90 18.04 -3.18 4.10
N PRO A 91 18.32 -4.25 4.83
CA PRO A 91 19.18 -4.15 6.01
C PRO A 91 20.50 -3.44 5.71
N GLY A 92 20.82 -2.41 6.48
CA GLY A 92 22.04 -1.65 6.34
C GLY A 92 22.05 -0.58 5.26
N LEU A 93 20.99 -0.42 4.47
CA LEU A 93 20.99 0.48 3.33
C LEU A 93 19.97 1.63 3.40
N GLY A 94 19.47 1.96 4.55
CA GLY A 94 18.62 3.13 4.68
C GLY A 94 17.43 2.95 5.60
N CYS A 95 16.62 3.99 5.73
CA CYS A 95 15.46 4.02 6.60
C CYS A 95 14.17 3.75 5.81
N ALA A 96 13.08 3.47 6.52
CA ALA A 96 11.77 3.21 5.94
C ALA A 96 11.27 4.37 5.07
N GLY A 97 11.66 5.62 5.38
CA GLY A 97 11.27 6.79 4.60
C GLY A 97 11.71 6.74 3.15
N ARG A 98 12.87 6.18 2.86
CA ARG A 98 13.34 6.03 1.47
C ARG A 98 12.48 5.05 0.69
N GLY A 99 12.04 3.97 1.34
CA GLY A 99 11.14 3.01 0.71
C GLY A 99 9.82 3.65 0.33
N ILE A 100 9.28 4.49 1.19
CA ILE A 100 8.04 5.22 0.92
C ILE A 100 8.19 6.15 -0.28
N ILE A 101 9.27 6.94 -0.33
CA ILE A 101 9.55 7.85 -1.45
C ILE A 101 9.68 7.06 -2.76
N THR A 102 10.43 5.96 -2.73
CA THR A 102 10.61 5.12 -3.91
C THR A 102 9.27 4.54 -4.38
N THR A 103 8.46 4.07 -3.45
CA THR A 103 7.14 3.52 -3.77
C THR A 103 6.26 4.57 -4.44
N PHE A 104 6.17 5.77 -3.87
CA PHE A 104 5.34 6.82 -4.46
C PHE A 104 5.83 7.24 -5.84
N SER A 105 7.15 7.36 -6.03
CA SER A 105 7.71 7.66 -7.36
C SER A 105 7.33 6.58 -8.37
N LEU A 106 7.41 5.32 -7.99
CA LEU A 106 7.04 4.21 -8.86
C LEU A 106 5.55 4.26 -9.22
N LEU A 107 4.69 4.53 -8.25
CA LEU A 107 3.26 4.63 -8.49
C LEU A 107 2.92 5.78 -9.44
N GLU A 108 3.65 6.89 -9.36
CA GLU A 108 3.51 8.00 -10.31
C GLU A 108 3.95 7.57 -11.71
N ASP A 109 5.08 6.88 -11.83
CA ASP A 109 5.60 6.39 -13.11
C ASP A 109 4.62 5.41 -13.77
N LEU A 110 3.96 4.58 -12.98
CA LEU A 110 2.93 3.65 -13.46
C LEU A 110 1.57 4.31 -13.67
N LYS A 111 1.46 5.59 -13.36
CA LYS A 111 0.23 6.38 -13.50
C LYS A 111 -0.97 5.76 -12.78
N LEU A 112 -0.73 5.25 -11.58
CA LEU A 112 -1.74 4.56 -10.80
C LEU A 112 -2.99 5.41 -10.57
N PHE A 113 -2.81 6.65 -10.10
CA PHE A 113 -3.94 7.50 -9.76
C PHE A 113 -4.75 7.91 -10.99
N GLU A 114 -4.10 8.06 -12.14
CA GLU A 114 -4.77 8.38 -13.39
C GLU A 114 -5.57 7.20 -13.93
N LYS A 115 -5.04 5.98 -13.76
CA LYS A 115 -5.68 4.75 -14.26
C LYS A 115 -6.78 4.24 -13.34
N TYR A 116 -6.53 4.25 -12.03
CA TYR A 116 -7.46 3.73 -11.04
C TYR A 116 -8.51 4.74 -10.61
N LYS A 117 -8.18 6.02 -10.62
CA LYS A 117 -9.05 7.14 -10.22
C LYS A 117 -9.67 6.92 -8.85
N PRO A 118 -8.87 6.83 -7.79
CA PRO A 118 -9.41 6.59 -6.46
C PRO A 118 -10.17 7.80 -5.92
N ASP A 119 -11.20 7.52 -5.10
CA ASP A 119 -11.87 8.55 -4.32
C ASP A 119 -11.10 8.85 -3.04
N VAL A 120 -10.48 7.81 -2.45
CA VAL A 120 -9.76 7.90 -1.18
C VAL A 120 -8.46 7.11 -1.29
N VAL A 121 -7.38 7.70 -0.79
CA VAL A 121 -6.08 7.02 -0.62
C VAL A 121 -5.73 7.07 0.85
N LEU A 122 -5.49 5.90 1.45
CA LEU A 122 -5.10 5.74 2.85
C LEU A 122 -3.64 5.29 2.94
N TYR A 123 -2.89 5.87 3.85
CA TYR A 123 -1.51 5.45 4.13
C TYR A 123 -1.04 5.84 5.53
#